data_e7f7cb83a82f69b5199d07505a6a6e40
#
_entry.id   e7f7cb83a82f69b5199d07505a6a6e40
#
_cell.length_a   1.000
_cell.length_b   1.000
_cell.length_c   1.000
_cell.angle_alpha   90.00
_cell.angle_beta   90.00
_cell.angle_gamma   90.00
#
_symmetry.space_group_name_H-M   'P 1'
#
loop_
_entity.id
_entity.type
_entity.pdbx_description
1 polymer ?
#
loop_
_entity_poly.entity_id
_entity_poly.type
_entity_poly.pdbx_seq_one_letter_code
_entity_poly.pdbx_strand_id
1 'polypeptide(L)'
;MSTASERTIHALEQIVKDAPVGTNLALLHLLWAMLGGAFLWSRGAVFSALQLAGFTAAQIRRCGQALRCGAWSIAGPVQAWRSYVLSQGQWQPNSYEGYSPMAVDLTAFWRPRLKGRVGKFFQRIANRALKGIGFGLVVQVGRVGGQRIPLLRHILCARKAEMSESQLKRQVLAVVARDLGEHEVLVHDAGASIADMQEAGVPRYVVRMALNCTARRNQLPPRKAKGRPPEYGKLVRPLPRTYKGRTLPATPPDVKTEFSFQGRTIRVHGWQNLVMTSQKVAAANETFTIWVFFDPLYRTPLVLGTNLTVRPETAFRLYLDRWPVEQIPLVAKQLLGLERQFVFAPASRQRLPELALLAANILTYLAAVLPPLPTGFWDRQPKRSPGRLRRVLAQTGFPEDYPLEGRIRKKQSVTAHLPKGIEVHRRRKTAQ
;
A
#
# COMPACT_ATOMS: atom_id res chain seq x y z
N MET A 1 3.78 -31.57 -10.06
CA MET A 1 3.87 -30.18 -9.53
C MET A 1 2.80 -29.98 -8.49
N SER A 2 2.99 -29.15 -7.46
CA SER A 2 1.92 -28.88 -6.49
C SER A 2 0.90 -27.90 -7.09
N THR A 3 -0.40 -28.07 -6.74
CA THR A 3 -1.46 -27.12 -7.14
C THR A 3 -1.11 -25.67 -6.77
N ALA A 4 -0.35 -25.46 -5.68
CA ALA A 4 0.09 -24.13 -5.26
C ALA A 4 1.09 -23.52 -6.25
N SER A 5 2.04 -24.31 -6.77
CA SER A 5 3.03 -23.86 -7.77
C SER A 5 2.37 -23.55 -9.12
N GLU A 6 1.47 -24.42 -9.59
CA GLU A 6 0.74 -24.21 -10.85
C GLU A 6 -0.10 -22.93 -10.82
N ARG A 7 -0.92 -22.75 -9.77
CA ARG A 7 -1.73 -21.54 -9.61
C ARG A 7 -0.87 -20.28 -9.48
N THR A 8 0.29 -20.39 -8.82
CA THR A 8 1.22 -19.28 -8.71
C THR A 8 1.81 -18.91 -10.05
N ILE A 9 2.30 -19.89 -10.84
CA ILE A 9 2.85 -19.62 -12.18
C ILE A 9 1.78 -19.03 -13.07
N HIS A 10 0.59 -19.62 -13.11
CA HIS A 10 -0.52 -19.09 -13.90
C HIS A 10 -0.84 -17.61 -13.53
N ALA A 11 -0.90 -17.28 -12.24
CA ALA A 11 -1.08 -15.89 -11.81
C ALA A 11 0.05 -14.97 -12.30
N LEU A 12 1.31 -15.44 -12.21
CA LEU A 12 2.47 -14.68 -12.69
C LEU A 12 2.44 -14.48 -14.20
N GLU A 13 2.04 -15.47 -14.98
CA GLU A 13 1.85 -15.37 -16.44
C GLU A 13 0.88 -14.23 -16.78
N GLN A 14 -0.28 -14.20 -16.11
CA GLN A 14 -1.29 -13.15 -16.33
C GLN A 14 -0.76 -11.75 -16.00
N ILE A 15 0.13 -11.63 -15.01
CA ILE A 15 0.72 -10.35 -14.60
C ILE A 15 1.76 -9.85 -15.63
N VAL A 16 2.54 -10.75 -16.22
CA VAL A 16 3.69 -10.37 -17.05
C VAL A 16 3.46 -10.45 -18.55
N LYS A 17 2.38 -11.09 -19.02
CA LYS A 17 2.12 -11.37 -20.43
C LYS A 17 2.16 -10.14 -21.34
N ASP A 18 1.71 -8.98 -20.83
CA ASP A 18 1.65 -7.72 -21.59
C ASP A 18 2.96 -6.93 -21.55
N ALA A 19 3.92 -7.38 -20.75
CA ALA A 19 5.26 -6.78 -20.77
C ALA A 19 6.01 -7.19 -22.04
N PRO A 20 6.99 -6.38 -22.52
CA PRO A 20 7.74 -6.69 -23.73
C PRO A 20 8.41 -8.06 -23.68
N VAL A 21 8.40 -8.78 -24.82
CA VAL A 21 9.01 -10.10 -24.96
C VAL A 21 10.47 -10.10 -24.47
N GLY A 22 10.83 -11.09 -23.69
CA GLY A 22 12.11 -11.20 -22.99
C GLY A 22 12.17 -10.45 -21.66
N THR A 23 11.49 -9.32 -21.52
CA THR A 23 11.26 -8.65 -20.24
C THR A 23 10.21 -9.40 -19.43
N ASN A 24 9.12 -9.84 -20.05
CA ASN A 24 8.07 -10.64 -19.42
C ASN A 24 8.63 -11.91 -18.76
N LEU A 25 9.43 -12.70 -19.46
CA LEU A 25 10.08 -13.88 -18.89
C LEU A 25 11.02 -13.54 -17.73
N ALA A 26 11.74 -12.42 -17.83
CA ALA A 26 12.61 -11.97 -16.76
C ALA A 26 11.84 -11.52 -15.50
N LEU A 27 10.71 -10.83 -15.68
CA LEU A 27 9.82 -10.44 -14.58
C LEU A 27 9.20 -11.67 -13.91
N LEU A 28 8.80 -12.67 -14.68
CA LEU A 28 8.28 -13.93 -14.15
C LEU A 28 9.33 -14.62 -13.25
N HIS A 29 10.57 -14.74 -13.69
CA HIS A 29 11.66 -15.31 -12.89
C HIS A 29 11.95 -14.48 -11.63
N LEU A 30 11.96 -13.16 -11.73
CA LEU A 30 12.16 -12.26 -10.57
C LEU A 30 11.05 -12.43 -9.54
N LEU A 31 9.79 -12.40 -9.98
CA LEU A 31 8.64 -12.58 -9.09
C LEU A 31 8.63 -13.97 -8.45
N TRP A 32 8.93 -15.02 -9.22
CA TRP A 32 9.06 -16.38 -8.67
C TRP A 32 10.11 -16.45 -7.56
N ALA A 33 11.33 -15.96 -7.83
CA ALA A 33 12.41 -15.95 -6.85
C ALA A 33 12.04 -15.13 -5.58
N MET A 34 11.28 -14.03 -5.75
CA MET A 34 10.76 -13.27 -4.62
C MET A 34 9.75 -14.07 -3.81
N LEU A 35 8.75 -14.65 -4.47
CA LEU A 35 7.69 -15.43 -3.82
C LEU A 35 8.25 -16.64 -3.07
N GLY A 36 9.31 -17.29 -3.57
CA GLY A 36 10.06 -18.34 -2.89
C GLY A 36 10.94 -17.81 -1.73
N GLY A 37 11.11 -16.49 -1.59
CA GLY A 37 11.90 -15.88 -0.53
C GLY A 37 13.42 -15.93 -0.75
N ALA A 38 13.90 -16.18 -1.96
CA ALA A 38 15.33 -16.25 -2.28
C ALA A 38 16.07 -14.94 -1.94
N PHE A 39 15.40 -13.80 -2.06
CA PHE A 39 15.93 -12.49 -1.69
C PHE A 39 16.14 -12.30 -0.18
N LEU A 40 15.39 -13.01 0.66
CA LEU A 40 15.61 -13.01 2.09
C LEU A 40 16.94 -13.69 2.45
N TRP A 41 17.20 -14.85 1.87
CA TRP A 41 18.41 -15.63 2.09
C TRP A 41 19.67 -14.98 1.50
N SER A 42 19.57 -14.38 0.33
CA SER A 42 20.67 -13.67 -0.34
C SER A 42 20.95 -12.27 0.23
N ARG A 43 20.30 -11.88 1.31
CA ARG A 43 20.35 -10.52 1.87
C ARG A 43 20.01 -9.44 0.82
N GLY A 44 19.11 -9.76 -0.12
CA GLY A 44 18.63 -8.86 -1.16
C GLY A 44 19.57 -8.66 -2.35
N ALA A 45 20.65 -9.44 -2.46
CA ALA A 45 21.51 -9.44 -3.64
C ALA A 45 20.80 -10.16 -4.79
N VAL A 46 20.54 -9.47 -5.90
CA VAL A 46 19.74 -9.98 -7.03
C VAL A 46 20.39 -11.21 -7.66
N PHE A 47 21.70 -11.16 -7.92
CA PHE A 47 22.42 -12.26 -8.54
C PHE A 47 22.33 -13.53 -7.69
N SER A 48 22.71 -13.42 -6.42
CA SER A 48 22.70 -14.54 -5.46
C SER A 48 21.29 -15.07 -5.21
N ALA A 49 20.27 -14.19 -5.17
CA ALA A 49 18.87 -14.61 -5.01
C ALA A 49 18.42 -15.51 -6.16
N LEU A 50 18.69 -15.08 -7.38
CA LEU A 50 18.30 -15.82 -8.59
C LEU A 50 19.10 -17.15 -8.72
N GLN A 51 20.37 -17.14 -8.32
CA GLN A 51 21.18 -18.35 -8.25
C GLN A 51 20.64 -19.35 -7.22
N LEU A 52 20.27 -18.89 -6.03
CA LEU A 52 19.59 -19.69 -4.99
C LEU A 52 18.23 -20.24 -5.44
N ALA A 53 17.55 -19.53 -6.34
CA ALA A 53 16.30 -19.98 -6.94
C ALA A 53 16.51 -20.96 -8.12
N GLY A 54 17.74 -21.39 -8.39
CA GLY A 54 18.08 -22.38 -9.42
C GLY A 54 18.22 -21.83 -10.83
N PHE A 55 18.22 -20.52 -11.04
CA PHE A 55 18.30 -19.93 -12.38
C PHE A 55 19.72 -19.95 -12.95
N THR A 56 19.82 -20.21 -14.25
CA THR A 56 21.09 -20.21 -15.01
C THR A 56 21.67 -18.80 -15.13
N ALA A 57 22.97 -18.69 -15.38
CA ALA A 57 23.66 -17.41 -15.58
C ALA A 57 23.02 -16.56 -16.70
N ALA A 58 22.47 -17.18 -17.75
CA ALA A 58 21.77 -16.48 -18.83
C ALA A 58 20.42 -15.90 -18.36
N GLN A 59 19.66 -16.63 -17.55
CA GLN A 59 18.40 -16.16 -16.96
C GLN A 59 18.67 -15.02 -15.98
N ILE A 60 19.69 -15.14 -15.13
CA ILE A 60 20.10 -14.12 -14.17
C ILE A 60 20.51 -12.81 -14.88
N ARG A 61 21.32 -12.90 -15.95
CA ARG A 61 21.69 -11.72 -16.75
C ARG A 61 20.47 -11.02 -17.34
N ARG A 62 19.49 -11.79 -17.85
CA ARG A 62 18.24 -11.25 -18.39
C ARG A 62 17.42 -10.52 -17.32
N CYS A 63 17.31 -11.08 -16.12
CA CYS A 63 16.66 -10.43 -14.98
C CYS A 63 17.34 -9.11 -14.61
N GLY A 64 18.68 -9.08 -14.57
CA GLY A 64 19.45 -7.87 -14.33
C GLY A 64 19.24 -6.79 -15.41
N GLN A 65 19.12 -7.19 -16.68
CA GLN A 65 18.81 -6.28 -17.78
C GLN A 65 17.38 -5.72 -17.68
N ALA A 66 16.39 -6.57 -17.37
CA ALA A 66 15.01 -6.14 -17.19
C ALA A 66 14.87 -5.10 -16.06
N LEU A 67 15.60 -5.27 -14.95
CA LEU A 67 15.62 -4.30 -13.86
C LEU A 67 16.28 -2.98 -14.24
N ARG A 68 17.39 -3.01 -15.02
CA ARG A 68 18.17 -1.81 -15.36
C ARG A 68 17.62 -1.06 -16.56
N CYS A 69 17.26 -1.77 -17.62
CA CYS A 69 16.99 -1.20 -18.95
C CYS A 69 15.65 -1.64 -19.55
N GLY A 70 14.86 -2.49 -18.88
CA GLY A 70 13.59 -2.97 -19.42
C GLY A 70 12.59 -1.82 -19.65
N ALA A 71 11.85 -1.89 -20.76
CA ALA A 71 10.79 -0.93 -21.08
C ALA A 71 9.49 -1.32 -20.38
N TRP A 72 9.43 -1.15 -19.06
CA TRP A 72 8.28 -1.45 -18.24
C TRP A 72 8.21 -0.53 -17.01
N SER A 73 7.02 -0.38 -16.45
CA SER A 73 6.78 0.29 -15.18
C SER A 73 5.91 -0.59 -14.31
N ILE A 74 5.93 -0.37 -12.99
CA ILE A 74 5.15 -1.18 -12.03
C ILE A 74 3.64 -1.06 -12.24
N ALA A 75 3.16 0.03 -12.83
CA ALA A 75 1.72 0.26 -13.05
C ALA A 75 1.09 -0.84 -13.90
N GLY A 76 1.77 -1.31 -14.97
CA GLY A 76 1.28 -2.40 -15.81
C GLY A 76 1.08 -3.71 -15.04
N PRO A 77 2.11 -4.27 -14.41
CA PRO A 77 1.98 -5.46 -13.56
C PRO A 77 0.95 -5.32 -12.42
N VAL A 78 0.82 -4.16 -11.78
CA VAL A 78 -0.21 -3.93 -10.76
C VAL A 78 -1.61 -3.97 -11.35
N GLN A 79 -1.83 -3.34 -12.51
CA GLN A 79 -3.12 -3.37 -13.20
C GLN A 79 -3.48 -4.79 -13.67
N ALA A 80 -2.54 -5.52 -14.25
CA ALA A 80 -2.74 -6.90 -14.68
C ALA A 80 -3.06 -7.82 -13.49
N TRP A 81 -2.35 -7.64 -12.38
CA TRP A 81 -2.63 -8.33 -11.12
C TRP A 81 -4.05 -8.06 -10.62
N ARG A 82 -4.44 -6.78 -10.59
CA ARG A 82 -5.79 -6.39 -10.18
C ARG A 82 -6.86 -7.04 -11.07
N SER A 83 -6.69 -6.97 -12.37
CA SER A 83 -7.60 -7.59 -13.34
C SER A 83 -7.70 -9.11 -13.14
N TYR A 84 -6.57 -9.78 -12.93
CA TYR A 84 -6.54 -11.21 -12.61
C TYR A 84 -7.33 -11.53 -11.34
N VAL A 85 -7.09 -10.82 -10.23
CA VAL A 85 -7.80 -11.09 -8.96
C VAL A 85 -9.31 -10.90 -9.11
N LEU A 86 -9.73 -9.84 -9.78
CA LEU A 86 -11.15 -9.55 -10.02
C LEU A 86 -11.82 -10.59 -10.92
N SER A 87 -11.12 -11.08 -11.95
CA SER A 87 -11.65 -12.12 -12.84
C SER A 87 -11.82 -13.47 -12.16
N GLN A 88 -11.10 -13.74 -11.06
CA GLN A 88 -11.27 -14.99 -10.29
C GLN A 88 -12.55 -15.04 -9.46
N GLY A 89 -13.22 -13.91 -9.23
CA GLY A 89 -14.49 -13.82 -8.49
C GLY A 89 -14.42 -14.18 -7.00
N GLN A 90 -13.25 -14.56 -6.48
CA GLN A 90 -13.07 -14.99 -5.08
C GLN A 90 -12.85 -13.85 -4.10
N TRP A 91 -12.37 -12.72 -4.60
CA TRP A 91 -12.16 -11.52 -3.81
C TRP A 91 -13.37 -10.58 -3.97
N GLN A 92 -13.93 -10.16 -2.84
CA GLN A 92 -15.07 -9.26 -2.81
C GLN A 92 -14.70 -7.98 -2.06
N PRO A 93 -14.96 -6.78 -2.63
CA PRO A 93 -14.71 -5.52 -1.92
C PRO A 93 -15.59 -5.45 -0.67
N ASN A 94 -15.02 -4.92 0.42
CA ASN A 94 -15.83 -4.56 1.57
C ASN A 94 -16.72 -3.39 1.21
N SER A 95 -17.97 -3.41 1.70
CA SER A 95 -18.91 -2.32 1.51
C SER A 95 -19.71 -2.07 2.79
N TYR A 96 -19.91 -0.80 3.14
CA TYR A 96 -20.64 -0.33 4.31
C TYR A 96 -21.52 0.86 3.90
N GLU A 97 -22.84 0.70 3.99
CA GLU A 97 -23.80 1.70 3.48
C GLU A 97 -23.50 2.14 2.01
N GLY A 98 -23.08 1.19 1.17
CA GLY A 98 -22.71 1.46 -0.23
C GLY A 98 -21.29 1.98 -0.45
N TYR A 99 -20.53 2.29 0.60
CA TYR A 99 -19.17 2.78 0.50
C TYR A 99 -18.13 1.68 0.65
N SER A 100 -17.09 1.71 -0.21
CA SER A 100 -15.97 0.77 -0.20
C SER A 100 -14.67 1.46 0.23
N PRO A 101 -13.89 0.88 1.18
CA PRO A 101 -12.68 1.50 1.67
C PRO A 101 -11.50 1.38 0.70
N MET A 102 -10.87 2.52 0.43
CA MET A 102 -9.57 2.66 -0.22
C MET A 102 -8.56 3.08 0.84
N ALA A 103 -7.69 2.16 1.25
CA ALA A 103 -6.68 2.45 2.26
C ALA A 103 -5.37 2.94 1.62
N VAL A 104 -4.75 3.91 2.28
CA VAL A 104 -3.45 4.46 1.90
C VAL A 104 -2.46 4.30 3.05
N ASP A 105 -1.23 3.91 2.72
CA ASP A 105 -0.11 3.89 3.65
C ASP A 105 1.18 4.37 2.98
N LEU A 106 2.02 5.06 3.75
CA LEU A 106 3.35 5.45 3.34
C LEU A 106 4.37 4.55 4.04
N THR A 107 5.23 3.95 3.25
CA THR A 107 6.32 3.13 3.76
C THR A 107 7.65 3.55 3.19
N ALA A 108 8.73 3.31 3.93
CA ALA A 108 10.08 3.58 3.47
C ALA A 108 10.99 2.40 3.72
N PHE A 109 11.99 2.27 2.86
CA PHE A 109 13.11 1.35 3.01
C PHE A 109 14.36 2.15 3.27
N TRP A 110 14.79 2.13 4.52
CA TRP A 110 15.93 2.91 4.97
C TRP A 110 17.25 2.32 4.47
N ARG A 111 18.05 3.18 3.85
CA ARG A 111 19.35 2.86 3.27
C ARG A 111 20.37 3.94 3.67
N PRO A 112 20.82 3.97 4.93
CA PRO A 112 21.68 5.05 5.43
C PRO A 112 22.96 5.25 4.62
N ARG A 113 23.51 4.16 4.05
CA ARG A 113 24.73 4.16 3.23
C ARG A 113 24.48 4.36 1.73
N LEU A 114 23.24 4.60 1.31
CA LEU A 114 22.92 4.81 -0.09
C LEU A 114 23.60 6.09 -0.59
N LYS A 115 24.41 5.96 -1.65
CA LYS A 115 25.09 7.09 -2.31
C LYS A 115 24.12 7.85 -3.21
N GLY A 116 24.39 9.14 -3.42
CA GLY A 116 23.57 10.02 -4.26
C GLY A 116 22.46 10.72 -3.48
N ARG A 117 21.66 11.49 -4.23
CA ARG A 117 20.49 12.21 -3.69
C ARG A 117 19.34 11.24 -3.49
N VAL A 118 18.93 11.06 -2.25
CA VAL A 118 17.82 10.22 -1.86
C VAL A 118 17.03 10.93 -0.78
N GLY A 119 15.72 10.67 -0.73
CA GLY A 119 14.83 11.24 0.28
C GLY A 119 15.24 10.84 1.68
N LYS A 120 14.74 11.58 2.66
CA LYS A 120 14.82 11.24 4.09
C LYS A 120 13.42 10.98 4.60
N PHE A 121 13.24 9.84 5.25
CA PHE A 121 11.96 9.38 5.80
C PHE A 121 12.12 9.10 7.28
N PHE A 122 11.10 9.46 8.06
CA PHE A 122 11.14 9.25 9.51
C PHE A 122 11.19 7.77 9.85
N GLN A 123 12.14 7.40 10.70
CA GLN A 123 12.27 6.05 11.23
C GLN A 123 11.97 6.06 12.73
N ARG A 124 10.87 5.40 13.10
CA ARG A 124 10.28 5.48 14.43
C ARG A 124 11.21 5.02 15.56
N ILE A 125 11.91 3.89 15.37
CA ILE A 125 12.82 3.34 16.39
C ILE A 125 14.05 4.24 16.58
N ALA A 126 14.60 4.75 15.46
CA ALA A 126 15.74 5.67 15.50
C ALA A 126 15.34 7.10 15.89
N ASN A 127 14.05 7.40 15.98
CA ASN A 127 13.46 8.70 16.25
C ASN A 127 14.09 9.85 15.43
N ARG A 128 14.43 9.58 14.18
CA ARG A 128 15.01 10.56 13.23
C ARG A 128 14.74 10.20 11.79
N ALA A 129 14.86 11.18 10.90
CA ALA A 129 14.79 10.96 9.47
C ALA A 129 16.10 10.35 8.94
N LEU A 130 15.99 9.20 8.28
CA LEU A 130 17.10 8.47 7.67
C LEU A 130 16.96 8.44 6.15
N LYS A 131 18.09 8.36 5.45
CA LYS A 131 18.10 8.15 3.99
C LYS A 131 17.37 6.88 3.62
N GLY A 132 16.48 6.97 2.62
CA GLY A 132 15.67 5.84 2.19
C GLY A 132 14.96 6.09 0.89
N ILE A 133 14.23 5.09 0.46
CA ILE A 133 13.34 5.14 -0.71
C ILE A 133 11.91 5.02 -0.17
N GLY A 134 11.11 6.07 -0.40
CA GLY A 134 9.72 6.12 0.05
C GLY A 134 8.75 5.60 -1.01
N PHE A 135 7.72 4.92 -0.54
CA PHE A 135 6.62 4.41 -1.36
C PHE A 135 5.28 4.77 -0.72
N GLY A 136 4.34 5.17 -1.56
CA GLY A 136 2.93 5.25 -1.21
C GLY A 136 2.18 4.07 -1.79
N LEU A 137 1.41 3.39 -0.97
CA LEU A 137 0.56 2.27 -1.35
C LEU A 137 -0.89 2.70 -1.32
N VAL A 138 -1.61 2.43 -2.40
CA VAL A 138 -3.06 2.61 -2.48
C VAL A 138 -3.67 1.24 -2.71
N VAL A 139 -4.56 0.82 -1.82
CA VAL A 139 -5.20 -0.49 -1.90
C VAL A 139 -6.71 -0.36 -1.74
N GLN A 140 -7.44 -1.18 -2.46
CA GLN A 140 -8.84 -1.46 -2.14
C GLN A 140 -8.89 -2.62 -1.15
N VAL A 141 -9.74 -2.55 -0.15
CA VAL A 141 -9.83 -3.59 0.86
C VAL A 141 -11.09 -4.43 0.65
N GLY A 142 -10.90 -5.72 0.64
CA GLY A 142 -11.96 -6.70 0.45
C GLY A 142 -11.72 -7.96 1.27
N ARG A 143 -12.41 -9.03 0.92
CA ARG A 143 -12.37 -10.31 1.62
C ARG A 143 -12.21 -11.50 0.68
N VAL A 144 -11.50 -12.50 1.17
CA VAL A 144 -11.45 -13.84 0.61
C VAL A 144 -11.75 -14.80 1.76
N GLY A 145 -12.84 -15.56 1.68
CA GLY A 145 -13.21 -16.56 2.71
C GLY A 145 -13.23 -15.97 4.13
N GLY A 146 -13.70 -14.75 4.32
CA GLY A 146 -13.77 -14.08 5.62
C GLY A 146 -12.50 -13.33 6.05
N GLN A 147 -11.35 -13.58 5.41
CA GLN A 147 -10.10 -12.85 5.67
C GLN A 147 -10.09 -11.51 4.92
N ARG A 148 -9.65 -10.44 5.59
CA ARG A 148 -9.44 -9.13 4.96
C ARG A 148 -8.17 -9.15 4.12
N ILE A 149 -8.31 -8.95 2.82
CA ILE A 149 -7.22 -8.99 1.85
C ILE A 149 -7.12 -7.65 1.12
N PRO A 150 -5.99 -6.95 1.22
CA PRO A 150 -5.75 -5.74 0.44
C PRO A 150 -5.48 -6.10 -1.02
N LEU A 151 -6.05 -5.36 -1.95
CA LEU A 151 -5.77 -5.47 -3.38
C LEU A 151 -5.11 -4.17 -3.86
N LEU A 152 -3.86 -4.26 -4.30
CA LEU A 152 -3.10 -3.12 -4.79
C LEU A 152 -3.80 -2.44 -5.97
N ARG A 153 -3.87 -1.10 -5.89
CA ARG A 153 -4.29 -0.24 -7.00
C ARG A 153 -3.12 0.59 -7.53
N HIS A 154 -2.30 1.15 -6.62
CA HIS A 154 -1.10 1.88 -7.00
C HIS A 154 0.06 1.60 -6.05
N ILE A 155 1.25 1.59 -6.62
CA ILE A 155 2.54 1.70 -5.92
C ILE A 155 3.21 2.96 -6.45
N LEU A 156 3.33 3.98 -5.63
CA LEU A 156 3.92 5.27 -5.99
C LEU A 156 5.27 5.41 -5.31
N CYS A 157 6.33 5.58 -6.11
CA CYS A 157 7.67 5.81 -5.59
C CYS A 157 7.97 7.31 -5.55
N ALA A 158 8.72 7.74 -4.55
CA ALA A 158 9.29 9.07 -4.49
C ALA A 158 10.30 9.25 -5.66
N ARG A 159 9.84 9.73 -6.80
CA ARG A 159 10.60 9.79 -8.07
C ARG A 159 11.73 10.81 -8.07
N LYS A 160 11.62 11.89 -7.29
CA LYS A 160 12.66 12.92 -7.22
C LYS A 160 13.62 12.58 -6.08
N ALA A 161 14.89 12.71 -6.35
CA ALA A 161 15.99 12.32 -5.45
C ALA A 161 15.96 12.98 -4.07
N GLU A 162 15.14 13.98 -3.84
CA GLU A 162 15.04 14.73 -2.58
C GLU A 162 13.60 14.89 -2.11
N MET A 163 12.68 14.05 -2.62
CA MET A 163 11.28 14.13 -2.23
C MET A 163 11.11 13.81 -0.75
N SER A 164 10.52 14.74 -0.01
CA SER A 164 10.17 14.55 1.39
C SER A 164 8.95 13.63 1.53
N GLU A 165 8.74 13.11 2.74
CA GLU A 165 7.55 12.32 3.08
C GLU A 165 6.25 13.11 2.84
N SER A 166 6.22 14.40 3.16
CA SER A 166 5.08 15.27 2.90
C SER A 166 4.80 15.45 1.40
N GLN A 167 5.84 15.56 0.58
CA GLN A 167 5.67 15.64 -0.87
C GLN A 167 5.16 14.33 -1.47
N LEU A 168 5.67 13.18 -0.98
CA LEU A 168 5.16 11.87 -1.38
C LEU A 168 3.68 11.71 -0.97
N LYS A 169 3.32 12.14 0.24
CA LYS A 169 1.93 12.14 0.71
C LYS A 169 1.02 12.95 -0.23
N ARG A 170 1.39 14.19 -0.56
CA ARG A 170 0.61 15.01 -1.50
C ARG A 170 0.47 14.36 -2.87
N GLN A 171 1.52 13.74 -3.39
CA GLN A 171 1.47 13.00 -4.66
C GLN A 171 0.48 11.82 -4.58
N VAL A 172 0.49 11.07 -3.49
CA VAL A 172 -0.42 9.93 -3.29
C VAL A 172 -1.86 10.41 -3.20
N LEU A 173 -2.12 11.44 -2.39
CA LEU A 173 -3.46 12.00 -2.22
C LEU A 173 -4.01 12.57 -3.53
N ALA A 174 -3.19 13.26 -4.34
CA ALA A 174 -3.59 13.76 -5.65
C ALA A 174 -3.96 12.64 -6.63
N VAL A 175 -3.23 11.51 -6.62
CA VAL A 175 -3.58 10.33 -7.43
C VAL A 175 -4.90 9.73 -6.95
N VAL A 176 -5.07 9.57 -5.64
CA VAL A 176 -6.31 9.03 -5.07
C VAL A 176 -7.50 9.93 -5.37
N ALA A 177 -7.37 11.25 -5.19
CA ALA A 177 -8.46 12.22 -5.46
C ALA A 177 -8.99 12.11 -6.89
N ARG A 178 -8.07 11.90 -7.86
CA ARG A 178 -8.44 11.74 -9.27
C ARG A 178 -9.08 10.39 -9.59
N ASP A 179 -8.58 9.32 -8.96
CA ASP A 179 -8.89 7.94 -9.33
C ASP A 179 -9.93 7.28 -8.41
N LEU A 180 -10.45 8.00 -7.41
CA LEU A 180 -11.44 7.51 -6.46
C LEU A 180 -12.81 7.37 -7.13
N GLY A 181 -13.34 6.14 -7.17
CA GLY A 181 -14.68 5.86 -7.73
C GLY A 181 -15.81 6.48 -6.89
N GLU A 182 -17.01 6.54 -7.46
CA GLU A 182 -18.20 7.18 -6.85
C GLU A 182 -18.54 6.65 -5.47
N HIS A 183 -18.37 5.34 -5.24
CA HIS A 183 -18.66 4.68 -3.97
C HIS A 183 -17.41 4.35 -3.15
N GLU A 184 -16.25 4.84 -3.55
CA GLU A 184 -15.01 4.62 -2.84
C GLU A 184 -14.72 5.76 -1.85
N VAL A 185 -14.16 5.40 -0.70
CA VAL A 185 -13.82 6.31 0.40
C VAL A 185 -12.37 6.14 0.76
N LEU A 186 -11.61 7.23 0.73
CA LEU A 186 -10.23 7.20 1.21
C LEU A 186 -10.20 7.04 2.73
N VAL A 187 -9.47 6.03 3.20
CA VAL A 187 -9.23 5.80 4.63
C VAL A 187 -7.75 5.98 4.94
N HIS A 188 -7.44 6.89 5.86
CA HIS A 188 -6.07 7.22 6.23
C HIS A 188 -5.88 7.26 7.75
N ASP A 189 -4.65 6.97 8.20
CA ASP A 189 -4.28 7.13 9.61
C ASP A 189 -3.96 8.61 9.95
N ALA A 190 -3.41 8.83 11.16
CA ALA A 190 -3.02 10.17 11.61
C ALA A 190 -1.84 10.79 10.83
N GLY A 191 -1.30 10.12 9.83
CA GLY A 191 -0.26 10.66 8.94
C GLY A 191 -0.77 11.70 7.93
N ALA A 192 -2.10 11.78 7.74
CA ALA A 192 -2.73 12.84 6.97
C ALA A 192 -3.86 13.50 7.78
N SER A 193 -4.05 14.79 7.58
CA SER A 193 -5.09 15.59 8.23
C SER A 193 -6.28 15.84 7.29
N ILE A 194 -7.39 16.33 7.84
CA ILE A 194 -8.53 16.81 7.03
C ILE A 194 -8.08 17.92 6.07
N ALA A 195 -7.20 18.82 6.49
CA ALA A 195 -6.65 19.85 5.61
C ALA A 195 -5.91 19.25 4.41
N ASP A 196 -5.11 18.19 4.61
CA ASP A 196 -4.45 17.48 3.51
C ASP A 196 -5.47 16.89 2.52
N MET A 197 -6.62 16.38 3.02
CA MET A 197 -7.69 15.82 2.16
C MET A 197 -8.37 16.90 1.34
N GLN A 198 -8.75 18.02 1.96
CA GLN A 198 -9.38 19.15 1.30
C GLN A 198 -8.44 19.83 0.29
N GLU A 199 -7.16 20.04 0.66
CA GLU A 199 -6.14 20.60 -0.24
C GLU A 199 -5.92 19.72 -1.48
N ALA A 200 -5.95 18.40 -1.31
CA ALA A 200 -5.82 17.45 -2.41
C ALA A 200 -7.11 17.25 -3.22
N GLY A 201 -8.25 17.80 -2.79
CA GLY A 201 -9.55 17.61 -3.44
C GLY A 201 -10.10 16.19 -3.32
N VAL A 202 -9.81 15.47 -2.23
CA VAL A 202 -10.33 14.11 -2.00
C VAL A 202 -11.83 14.17 -1.72
N PRO A 203 -12.68 13.61 -2.58
CA PRO A 203 -14.13 13.84 -2.50
C PRO A 203 -14.81 13.15 -1.30
N ARG A 204 -14.24 12.05 -0.82
CA ARG A 204 -14.79 11.26 0.31
C ARG A 204 -13.66 10.67 1.13
N TYR A 205 -13.69 10.92 2.45
CA TYR A 205 -12.62 10.45 3.33
C TYR A 205 -13.10 10.10 4.74
N VAL A 206 -12.37 9.19 5.37
CA VAL A 206 -12.37 8.92 6.81
C VAL A 206 -10.92 8.93 7.28
N VAL A 207 -10.56 9.87 8.16
CA VAL A 207 -9.19 10.03 8.66
C VAL A 207 -9.14 9.96 10.17
N ARG A 208 -8.09 9.33 10.69
CA ARG A 208 -7.80 9.36 12.12
C ARG A 208 -7.22 10.72 12.49
N MET A 209 -7.79 11.33 13.51
CA MET A 209 -7.33 12.61 14.05
C MET A 209 -6.53 12.42 15.33
N ALA A 210 -5.69 13.41 15.63
CA ALA A 210 -4.99 13.45 16.91
C ALA A 210 -5.98 13.68 18.07
N LEU A 211 -5.68 13.15 19.25
CA LEU A 211 -6.54 13.28 20.44
C LEU A 211 -6.73 14.74 20.87
N ASN A 212 -5.78 15.62 20.57
CA ASN A 212 -5.82 17.04 20.87
C ASN A 212 -6.39 17.90 19.73
N CYS A 213 -7.08 17.28 18.77
CA CYS A 213 -7.64 17.98 17.62
C CYS A 213 -8.65 19.05 18.06
N THR A 214 -8.75 20.10 17.26
CA THR A 214 -9.73 21.18 17.42
C THR A 214 -10.27 21.56 16.05
N ALA A 215 -11.53 21.98 16.03
CA ALA A 215 -12.21 22.47 14.85
C ALA A 215 -13.06 23.71 15.23
N ARG A 216 -13.75 24.28 14.27
CA ARG A 216 -14.74 25.33 14.50
C ARG A 216 -16.09 24.94 13.93
N ARG A 217 -17.17 25.48 14.50
CA ARG A 217 -18.49 25.39 13.88
C ARG A 217 -18.51 26.21 12.58
N ASN A 218 -19.14 25.72 11.55
CA ASN A 218 -19.46 26.53 10.37
C ASN A 218 -20.73 27.37 10.59
N GLN A 219 -20.83 27.99 11.75
CA GLN A 219 -21.92 28.84 12.17
C GLN A 219 -21.39 29.95 13.06
N LEU A 220 -21.75 31.18 12.75
CA LEU A 220 -21.38 32.35 13.57
C LEU A 220 -22.04 32.30 14.94
N PRO A 221 -21.32 32.64 15.99
CA PRO A 221 -21.94 32.85 17.30
C PRO A 221 -22.84 34.11 17.27
N PRO A 222 -23.79 34.25 18.20
CA PRO A 222 -24.60 35.47 18.34
C PRO A 222 -23.72 36.72 18.40
N ARG A 223 -24.13 37.76 17.67
CA ARG A 223 -23.41 39.03 17.64
C ARG A 223 -23.47 39.68 19.02
N LYS A 224 -22.33 40.12 19.54
CA LYS A 224 -22.26 40.94 20.74
C LYS A 224 -22.73 42.38 20.40
N ALA A 225 -23.32 43.04 21.37
CA ALA A 225 -23.79 44.41 21.19
C ALA A 225 -22.65 45.41 20.82
N LYS A 226 -21.43 45.16 21.31
CA LYS A 226 -20.26 45.99 21.03
C LYS A 226 -19.11 45.12 20.49
N GLY A 227 -18.30 45.64 19.56
CA GLY A 227 -17.11 45.01 19.00
C GLY A 227 -17.26 44.62 17.54
N ARG A 228 -16.15 44.13 16.95
CA ARG A 228 -16.09 43.63 15.55
C ARG A 228 -17.01 42.39 15.38
N PRO A 229 -17.81 42.33 14.34
CA PRO A 229 -18.59 41.12 14.05
C PRO A 229 -17.73 39.86 14.01
N PRO A 230 -18.20 38.72 14.54
CA PRO A 230 -17.45 37.47 14.47
C PRO A 230 -17.36 36.98 13.02
N GLU A 231 -16.18 36.55 12.60
CA GLU A 231 -15.95 35.92 11.30
C GLU A 231 -15.78 34.40 11.42
N TYR A 232 -15.50 33.93 12.64
CA TYR A 232 -15.22 32.52 12.93
C TYR A 232 -16.27 31.92 13.85
N GLY A 233 -16.62 30.69 13.63
CA GLY A 233 -17.51 29.93 14.50
C GLY A 233 -16.87 29.58 15.85
N LYS A 234 -17.69 29.09 16.79
CA LYS A 234 -17.24 28.62 18.10
C LYS A 234 -16.22 27.49 17.95
N LEU A 235 -15.18 27.52 18.80
CA LEU A 235 -14.16 26.46 18.85
C LEU A 235 -14.76 25.19 19.46
N VAL A 236 -14.49 24.06 18.83
CA VAL A 236 -14.89 22.71 19.24
C VAL A 236 -13.65 21.92 19.65
N ARG A 237 -13.68 21.33 20.85
CA ARG A 237 -12.69 20.39 21.39
C ARG A 237 -13.39 19.08 21.72
N PRO A 238 -13.20 18.03 20.94
CA PRO A 238 -13.88 16.76 21.20
C PRO A 238 -13.48 16.09 22.52
N LEU A 239 -12.22 16.25 22.92
CA LEU A 239 -11.67 15.67 24.15
C LEU A 239 -11.06 16.77 25.03
N PRO A 240 -11.10 16.61 26.38
CA PRO A 240 -10.40 17.51 27.27
C PRO A 240 -8.90 17.42 27.07
N ARG A 241 -8.18 18.52 27.32
CA ARG A 241 -6.72 18.54 27.27
C ARG A 241 -6.11 19.45 28.30
N THR A 242 -4.92 19.13 28.76
CA THR A 242 -4.13 20.03 29.60
C THR A 242 -3.22 20.88 28.70
N TYR A 243 -3.25 22.20 28.91
CA TYR A 243 -2.39 23.14 28.22
C TYR A 243 -1.87 24.16 29.21
N LYS A 244 -0.56 24.34 29.36
CA LYS A 244 0.11 25.23 30.30
C LYS A 244 -0.47 25.10 31.73
N GLY A 245 -0.60 23.87 32.23
CA GLY A 245 -1.09 23.56 33.57
C GLY A 245 -2.61 23.76 33.78
N ARG A 246 -3.35 24.20 32.77
CA ARG A 246 -4.81 24.36 32.82
C ARG A 246 -5.54 23.27 32.06
N THR A 247 -6.56 22.70 32.68
CA THR A 247 -7.44 21.72 31.97
C THR A 247 -8.48 22.53 31.18
N LEU A 248 -8.42 22.32 29.84
CA LEU A 248 -9.43 22.84 28.92
C LEU A 248 -10.52 21.77 28.75
N PRO A 249 -11.79 22.06 29.10
CA PRO A 249 -12.86 21.07 29.00
C PRO A 249 -13.18 20.71 27.55
N ALA A 250 -13.75 19.51 27.37
CA ALA A 250 -14.34 19.11 26.10
C ALA A 250 -15.59 19.97 25.80
N THR A 251 -15.84 20.23 24.53
CA THR A 251 -17.10 20.80 24.06
C THR A 251 -18.19 19.74 24.14
N PRO A 252 -19.39 20.01 24.63
CA PRO A 252 -20.51 19.08 24.59
C PRO A 252 -20.75 18.57 23.19
N PRO A 253 -20.95 17.24 23.00
CA PRO A 253 -21.24 16.67 21.68
C PRO A 253 -22.66 17.00 21.23
N ASP A 254 -22.86 17.06 19.91
CA ASP A 254 -24.19 17.21 19.29
C ASP A 254 -24.98 15.90 19.32
N VAL A 255 -24.25 14.79 19.19
CA VAL A 255 -24.81 13.45 19.13
C VAL A 255 -24.11 12.57 20.14
N LYS A 256 -24.88 11.83 20.93
CA LYS A 256 -24.43 10.73 21.78
C LYS A 256 -25.18 9.48 21.36
N THR A 257 -24.44 8.44 21.01
CA THR A 257 -25.04 7.15 20.62
C THR A 257 -24.09 6.01 20.98
N GLU A 258 -24.54 4.80 20.79
CA GLU A 258 -23.74 3.60 20.97
C GLU A 258 -24.13 2.52 19.96
N PHE A 259 -23.25 1.59 19.72
CA PHE A 259 -23.52 0.41 18.92
C PHE A 259 -22.76 -0.81 19.43
N SER A 260 -23.25 -2.00 19.09
CA SER A 260 -22.59 -3.26 19.43
C SER A 260 -21.61 -3.68 18.32
N PHE A 261 -20.38 -4.01 18.70
CA PHE A 261 -19.36 -4.52 17.78
C PHE A 261 -18.54 -5.64 18.42
N GLN A 262 -18.56 -6.83 17.83
CA GLN A 262 -17.84 -8.01 18.33
C GLN A 262 -18.09 -8.28 19.83
N GLY A 263 -19.35 -8.24 20.26
CA GLY A 263 -19.78 -8.54 21.62
C GLY A 263 -19.51 -7.45 22.67
N ARG A 264 -19.07 -6.24 22.24
CA ARG A 264 -18.86 -5.09 23.14
C ARG A 264 -19.61 -3.86 22.67
N THR A 265 -20.03 -3.03 23.62
CA THR A 265 -20.71 -1.76 23.34
C THR A 265 -19.70 -0.65 23.18
N ILE A 266 -19.72 0.02 22.02
CA ILE A 266 -18.89 1.18 21.72
C ILE A 266 -19.75 2.42 21.86
N ARG A 267 -19.39 3.30 22.81
CA ARG A 267 -20.03 4.62 22.97
C ARG A 267 -19.41 5.61 21.98
N VAL A 268 -20.26 6.49 21.43
CA VAL A 268 -19.85 7.43 20.40
C VAL A 268 -20.35 8.82 20.72
N HIS A 269 -19.45 9.81 20.62
CA HIS A 269 -19.76 11.22 20.64
C HIS A 269 -19.49 11.85 19.29
N GLY A 270 -20.41 12.68 18.80
CA GLY A 270 -20.31 13.32 17.48
C GLY A 270 -20.42 14.82 17.52
N TRP A 271 -19.63 15.50 16.70
CA TRP A 271 -19.70 16.94 16.43
C TRP A 271 -19.78 17.14 14.92
N GLN A 272 -20.84 17.82 14.47
CA GLN A 272 -21.18 17.97 13.06
C GLN A 272 -20.98 19.40 12.58
N ASN A 273 -21.06 19.62 11.27
CA ASN A 273 -20.94 20.92 10.63
C ASN A 273 -19.70 21.71 11.07
N LEU A 274 -18.54 21.04 10.97
CA LEU A 274 -17.25 21.57 11.39
C LEU A 274 -16.43 22.04 10.21
N VAL A 275 -15.59 23.05 10.45
CA VAL A 275 -14.56 23.53 9.52
C VAL A 275 -13.21 23.60 10.24
N MET A 276 -12.13 23.73 9.47
CA MET A 276 -10.79 23.90 10.03
C MET A 276 -10.70 25.19 10.86
N THR A 277 -9.83 25.19 11.88
CA THR A 277 -9.70 26.34 12.80
C THR A 277 -9.30 27.65 12.14
N SER A 278 -8.66 27.61 10.98
CA SER A 278 -8.24 28.74 10.16
C SER A 278 -9.33 29.26 9.21
N GLN A 279 -10.43 28.52 9.03
CA GLN A 279 -11.49 28.88 8.09
C GLN A 279 -12.51 29.79 8.75
N LYS A 280 -12.89 30.86 8.04
CA LYS A 280 -14.05 31.71 8.35
C LYS A 280 -15.33 30.94 8.01
N VAL A 281 -16.43 31.34 8.67
CA VAL A 281 -17.74 30.75 8.34
C VAL A 281 -18.19 31.18 6.94
N ALA A 282 -18.51 30.21 6.11
CA ALA A 282 -19.08 30.44 4.78
C ALA A 282 -19.96 29.24 4.37
N ALA A 283 -21.03 29.52 3.61
CA ALA A 283 -21.92 28.48 3.11
C ALA A 283 -21.20 27.49 2.17
N ALA A 284 -20.22 27.98 1.40
CA ALA A 284 -19.43 27.19 0.46
C ALA A 284 -18.32 26.34 1.12
N ASN A 285 -18.14 26.39 2.44
CA ASN A 285 -17.13 25.59 3.10
C ASN A 285 -17.48 24.10 2.99
N GLU A 286 -16.48 23.30 2.64
CA GLU A 286 -16.54 21.85 2.83
C GLU A 286 -16.50 21.56 4.35
N THR A 287 -17.61 21.05 4.87
CA THR A 287 -17.74 20.72 6.30
C THR A 287 -17.41 19.26 6.55
N PHE A 288 -17.05 18.97 7.80
CA PHE A 288 -16.79 17.60 8.24
C PHE A 288 -17.42 17.33 9.62
N THR A 289 -17.51 16.07 9.94
CA THR A 289 -17.97 15.55 11.24
C THR A 289 -16.79 14.93 11.97
N ILE A 290 -16.70 15.14 13.29
CA ILE A 290 -15.78 14.40 14.16
C ILE A 290 -16.59 13.40 14.97
N TRP A 291 -16.16 12.15 14.92
CA TRP A 291 -16.65 11.06 15.77
C TRP A 291 -15.56 10.63 16.74
N VAL A 292 -15.91 10.49 18.02
CA VAL A 292 -15.05 9.94 19.08
C VAL A 292 -15.65 8.64 19.56
N PHE A 293 -14.91 7.55 19.39
CA PHE A 293 -15.31 6.20 19.79
C PHE A 293 -14.61 5.78 21.07
N PHE A 294 -15.39 5.43 22.07
CA PHE A 294 -14.92 4.89 23.35
C PHE A 294 -15.12 3.36 23.33
N ASP A 295 -14.13 2.66 22.80
CA ASP A 295 -14.10 1.20 22.78
C ASP A 295 -13.45 0.69 24.07
N PRO A 296 -14.13 -0.13 24.90
CA PRO A 296 -13.60 -0.61 26.17
C PRO A 296 -12.33 -1.46 26.03
N LEU A 297 -12.04 -1.97 24.82
CA LEU A 297 -10.80 -2.70 24.54
C LEU A 297 -9.55 -1.80 24.58
N TYR A 298 -9.70 -0.49 24.40
CA TYR A 298 -8.58 0.43 24.27
C TYR A 298 -8.62 1.53 25.35
N ARG A 299 -7.44 1.87 25.90
CA ARG A 299 -7.31 2.94 26.90
C ARG A 299 -7.60 4.34 26.33
N THR A 300 -7.31 4.53 25.05
CA THR A 300 -7.47 5.83 24.39
C THR A 300 -8.59 5.75 23.37
N PRO A 301 -9.47 6.77 23.31
CA PRO A 301 -10.53 6.79 22.32
C PRO A 301 -9.96 6.93 20.90
N LEU A 302 -10.69 6.40 19.92
CA LEU A 302 -10.42 6.61 18.51
C LEU A 302 -11.17 7.88 18.06
N VAL A 303 -10.44 8.83 17.47
CA VAL A 303 -11.03 10.06 16.91
C VAL A 303 -10.95 9.99 15.39
N LEU A 304 -12.10 10.07 14.72
CA LEU A 304 -12.22 10.06 13.26
C LEU A 304 -12.85 11.36 12.77
N GLY A 305 -12.31 11.90 11.69
CA GLY A 305 -12.90 12.99 10.92
C GLY A 305 -13.36 12.48 9.56
N THR A 306 -14.55 12.91 9.12
CA THR A 306 -15.12 12.48 7.84
C THR A 306 -16.04 13.57 7.24
N ASN A 307 -16.07 13.70 5.94
CA ASN A 307 -17.06 14.49 5.22
C ASN A 307 -18.28 13.68 4.76
N LEU A 308 -18.33 12.39 5.12
CA LEU A 308 -19.47 11.52 4.78
C LEU A 308 -20.65 11.76 5.73
N THR A 309 -21.86 11.68 5.17
CA THR A 309 -23.11 11.59 5.92
C THR A 309 -23.46 10.11 6.09
N VAL A 310 -22.86 9.48 7.10
CA VAL A 310 -23.04 8.05 7.41
C VAL A 310 -23.22 7.85 8.91
N ARG A 311 -23.77 6.70 9.30
CA ARG A 311 -23.82 6.30 10.71
C ARG A 311 -22.39 6.17 11.29
N PRO A 312 -22.19 6.49 12.56
CA PRO A 312 -20.85 6.38 13.18
C PRO A 312 -20.28 4.95 13.12
N GLU A 313 -21.13 3.93 13.20
CA GLU A 313 -20.69 2.54 13.01
C GLU A 313 -20.06 2.31 11.63
N THR A 314 -20.60 2.91 10.59
CA THR A 314 -20.08 2.82 9.22
C THR A 314 -18.71 3.49 9.11
N ALA A 315 -18.55 4.71 9.64
CA ALA A 315 -17.26 5.38 9.70
C ALA A 315 -16.21 4.55 10.47
N PHE A 316 -16.62 3.91 11.57
CA PHE A 316 -15.77 3.02 12.35
C PHE A 316 -15.34 1.79 11.55
N ARG A 317 -16.26 1.09 10.89
CA ARG A 317 -15.98 -0.09 10.07
C ARG A 317 -15.10 0.23 8.88
N LEU A 318 -15.34 1.34 8.17
CA LEU A 318 -14.48 1.84 7.09
C LEU A 318 -13.05 2.06 7.60
N TYR A 319 -12.90 2.70 8.78
CA TYR A 319 -11.57 2.94 9.35
C TYR A 319 -10.84 1.65 9.75
N LEU A 320 -11.54 0.64 10.26
CA LEU A 320 -10.93 -0.64 10.60
C LEU A 320 -10.35 -1.37 9.37
N ASP A 321 -10.84 -1.07 8.18
CA ASP A 321 -10.33 -1.61 6.93
C ASP A 321 -9.09 -0.87 6.42
N ARG A 322 -8.58 0.13 7.15
CA ARG A 322 -7.27 0.71 6.87
C ARG A 322 -6.12 -0.28 7.12
N TRP A 323 -6.24 -1.08 8.17
CA TRP A 323 -5.12 -1.91 8.65
C TRP A 323 -4.55 -2.92 7.62
N PRO A 324 -5.34 -3.56 6.74
CA PRO A 324 -4.81 -4.51 5.75
C PRO A 324 -3.73 -3.95 4.82
N VAL A 325 -3.68 -2.63 4.56
CA VAL A 325 -2.62 -2.03 3.72
C VAL A 325 -1.22 -2.27 4.31
N GLU A 326 -1.09 -2.29 5.64
CA GLU A 326 0.17 -2.51 6.36
C GLU A 326 0.71 -3.94 6.17
N GLN A 327 -0.13 -4.90 5.80
CA GLN A 327 0.29 -6.28 5.56
C GLN A 327 1.24 -6.38 4.36
N ILE A 328 1.08 -5.54 3.34
CA ILE A 328 1.91 -5.58 2.14
C ILE A 328 3.38 -5.27 2.47
N PRO A 329 3.73 -4.10 3.06
CA PRO A 329 5.10 -3.82 3.42
C PRO A 329 5.63 -4.78 4.50
N LEU A 330 4.78 -5.28 5.41
CA LEU A 330 5.16 -6.26 6.42
C LEU A 330 5.63 -7.57 5.76
N VAL A 331 4.83 -8.14 4.86
CA VAL A 331 5.18 -9.36 4.12
C VAL A 331 6.42 -9.14 3.25
N ALA A 332 6.51 -8.00 2.54
CA ALA A 332 7.66 -7.67 1.71
C ALA A 332 8.96 -7.59 2.53
N LYS A 333 8.92 -6.99 3.70
CA LYS A 333 10.08 -6.85 4.60
C LYS A 333 10.48 -8.16 5.25
N GLN A 334 9.52 -8.86 5.83
CA GLN A 334 9.79 -10.04 6.65
C GLN A 334 9.98 -11.33 5.83
N LEU A 335 9.25 -11.50 4.74
CA LEU A 335 9.26 -12.73 3.96
C LEU A 335 10.04 -12.65 2.65
N LEU A 336 10.14 -11.46 2.03
CA LEU A 336 10.72 -11.29 0.71
C LEU A 336 12.06 -10.53 0.71
N GLY A 337 12.59 -10.21 1.89
CA GLY A 337 13.92 -9.62 2.04
C GLY A 337 14.06 -8.18 1.56
N LEU A 338 12.97 -7.43 1.46
CA LEU A 338 12.94 -6.08 0.93
C LEU A 338 13.87 -5.09 1.65
N GLU A 339 13.98 -5.17 2.97
CA GLU A 339 14.87 -4.29 3.75
C GLU A 339 16.37 -4.51 3.48
N ARG A 340 16.73 -5.61 2.85
CA ARG A 340 18.11 -6.05 2.63
C ARG A 340 18.59 -5.93 1.19
N GLN A 341 17.81 -5.28 0.31
CA GLN A 341 18.14 -5.20 -1.12
C GLN A 341 19.36 -4.32 -1.39
N PHE A 342 20.40 -4.92 -1.96
CA PHE A 342 21.64 -4.26 -2.35
C PHE A 342 21.66 -3.99 -3.86
N VAL A 343 20.93 -2.98 -4.30
CA VAL A 343 20.93 -2.52 -5.69
C VAL A 343 21.30 -1.04 -5.76
N PHE A 344 22.17 -0.69 -6.69
CA PHE A 344 22.75 0.65 -6.79
C PHE A 344 22.32 1.41 -8.05
N ALA A 345 22.04 0.70 -9.15
CA ALA A 345 21.57 1.33 -10.37
C ALA A 345 20.23 2.06 -10.14
N PRO A 346 20.06 3.30 -10.62
CA PRO A 346 18.88 4.13 -10.32
C PRO A 346 17.56 3.43 -10.61
N ALA A 347 17.41 2.81 -11.79
CA ALA A 347 16.19 2.09 -12.13
C ALA A 347 15.95 0.86 -11.24
N SER A 348 17.00 0.08 -10.96
CA SER A 348 16.87 -1.12 -10.12
C SER A 348 16.53 -0.78 -8.66
N ARG A 349 17.03 0.34 -8.14
CA ARG A 349 16.70 0.82 -6.78
C ARG A 349 15.21 1.07 -6.58
N GLN A 350 14.52 1.50 -7.63
CA GLN A 350 13.08 1.71 -7.62
C GLN A 350 12.33 0.43 -7.93
N ARG A 351 12.65 -0.24 -9.04
CA ARG A 351 11.91 -1.37 -9.59
C ARG A 351 11.93 -2.61 -8.70
N LEU A 352 13.04 -2.89 -8.06
CA LEU A 352 13.15 -4.09 -7.23
C LEU A 352 12.25 -4.02 -5.98
N PRO A 353 12.22 -2.92 -5.20
CA PRO A 353 11.24 -2.74 -4.13
C PRO A 353 9.78 -2.73 -4.62
N GLU A 354 9.51 -2.09 -5.75
CA GLU A 354 8.15 -2.08 -6.34
C GLU A 354 7.67 -3.50 -6.64
N LEU A 355 8.53 -4.34 -7.27
CA LEU A 355 8.21 -5.75 -7.51
C LEU A 355 8.03 -6.54 -6.22
N ALA A 356 8.81 -6.27 -5.17
CA ALA A 356 8.66 -6.95 -3.91
C ALA A 356 7.36 -6.59 -3.17
N LEU A 357 6.89 -5.35 -3.30
CA LEU A 357 5.59 -4.93 -2.79
C LEU A 357 4.44 -5.62 -3.55
N LEU A 358 4.55 -5.70 -4.88
CA LEU A 358 3.60 -6.46 -5.68
C LEU A 358 3.62 -7.95 -5.32
N ALA A 359 4.81 -8.56 -5.23
CA ALA A 359 4.97 -9.97 -4.84
C ALA A 359 4.38 -10.26 -3.45
N ALA A 360 4.50 -9.32 -2.50
CA ALA A 360 3.88 -9.44 -1.18
C ALA A 360 2.34 -9.48 -1.26
N ASN A 361 1.75 -8.65 -2.11
CA ASN A 361 0.30 -8.67 -2.34
C ASN A 361 -0.15 -9.97 -3.03
N ILE A 362 0.59 -10.43 -4.05
CA ILE A 362 0.36 -11.71 -4.72
C ILE A 362 0.40 -12.86 -3.70
N LEU A 363 1.46 -12.93 -2.89
CA LEU A 363 1.65 -13.98 -1.89
C LEU A 363 0.52 -13.99 -0.86
N THR A 364 0.07 -12.80 -0.43
CA THR A 364 -1.01 -12.65 0.55
C THR A 364 -2.36 -13.15 -0.02
N TYR A 365 -2.68 -12.75 -1.25
CA TYR A 365 -3.91 -13.20 -1.91
C TYR A 365 -3.88 -14.71 -2.22
N LEU A 366 -2.83 -15.22 -2.84
CA LEU A 366 -2.72 -16.63 -3.17
C LEU A 366 -2.78 -17.52 -1.92
N ALA A 367 -2.17 -17.09 -0.82
CA ALA A 367 -2.28 -17.81 0.45
C ALA A 367 -3.71 -17.85 1.00
N ALA A 368 -4.54 -16.87 0.69
CA ALA A 368 -5.95 -16.83 1.13
C ALA A 368 -6.86 -17.71 0.26
N VAL A 369 -6.59 -17.81 -1.04
CA VAL A 369 -7.42 -18.57 -1.98
C VAL A 369 -7.02 -20.05 -2.09
N LEU A 370 -5.77 -20.37 -1.82
CA LEU A 370 -5.28 -21.75 -1.84
C LEU A 370 -5.80 -22.52 -0.61
N PRO A 371 -5.86 -23.85 -0.70
CA PRO A 371 -6.10 -24.70 0.48
C PRO A 371 -5.11 -24.40 1.60
N PRO A 372 -5.47 -24.62 2.88
CA PRO A 372 -4.54 -24.50 3.98
C PRO A 372 -3.28 -25.36 3.77
N LEU A 373 -2.11 -24.79 3.95
CA LEU A 373 -0.84 -25.48 3.72
C LEU A 373 -0.22 -25.92 5.06
N PRO A 374 0.17 -27.20 5.21
CA PRO A 374 0.85 -27.69 6.40
C PRO A 374 2.30 -27.19 6.44
N THR A 375 2.86 -27.07 7.63
CA THR A 375 4.29 -26.79 7.85
C THR A 375 5.15 -28.05 7.89
N GLY A 376 4.52 -29.21 8.01
CA GLY A 376 5.11 -30.52 8.07
C GLY A 376 4.03 -31.58 8.38
N PHE A 377 4.40 -32.86 8.40
CA PHE A 377 3.45 -33.97 8.65
C PHE A 377 2.82 -33.91 10.07
N TRP A 378 3.47 -33.23 11.00
CA TRP A 378 2.97 -33.02 12.38
C TRP A 378 1.92 -31.91 12.50
N ASP A 379 1.71 -31.09 11.46
CA ASP A 379 0.82 -29.93 11.50
C ASP A 379 -0.65 -30.39 11.33
N ARG A 380 -1.31 -30.62 12.46
CA ARG A 380 -2.70 -31.06 12.50
C ARG A 380 -3.71 -29.94 12.14
N GLN A 381 -3.27 -28.69 12.12
CA GLN A 381 -4.11 -27.54 11.82
C GLN A 381 -3.45 -26.63 10.77
N PRO A 382 -3.41 -27.07 9.52
CA PRO A 382 -2.83 -26.29 8.45
C PRO A 382 -3.56 -24.94 8.32
N LYS A 383 -2.79 -23.88 8.06
CA LYS A 383 -3.32 -22.50 7.97
C LYS A 383 -3.02 -21.87 6.62
N ARG A 384 -3.88 -20.95 6.22
CA ARG A 384 -3.67 -20.08 5.06
C ARG A 384 -2.79 -18.91 5.48
N SER A 385 -1.52 -18.90 5.10
CA SER A 385 -0.62 -17.80 5.41
C SER A 385 0.46 -17.60 4.35
N PRO A 386 0.88 -16.33 4.09
CA PRO A 386 1.94 -16.02 3.14
C PRO A 386 3.24 -16.77 3.42
N GLY A 387 3.64 -16.91 4.69
CA GLY A 387 4.86 -17.62 5.08
C GLY A 387 4.86 -19.10 4.75
N ARG A 388 3.69 -19.77 4.83
CA ARG A 388 3.55 -21.19 4.46
C ARG A 388 3.62 -21.36 2.94
N LEU A 389 2.91 -20.54 2.19
CA LEU A 389 2.97 -20.57 0.72
C LEU A 389 4.40 -20.30 0.23
N ARG A 390 5.07 -19.27 0.76
CA ARG A 390 6.47 -18.99 0.43
C ARG A 390 7.36 -20.21 0.62
N ARG A 391 7.18 -20.96 1.72
CA ARG A 391 7.97 -22.17 2.03
C ARG A 391 7.74 -23.28 0.99
N VAL A 392 6.50 -23.52 0.58
CA VAL A 392 6.17 -24.47 -0.47
C VAL A 392 6.82 -24.08 -1.79
N LEU A 393 6.72 -22.81 -2.20
CA LEU A 393 7.32 -22.32 -3.43
C LEU A 393 8.87 -22.42 -3.43
N ALA A 394 9.50 -22.17 -2.27
CA ALA A 394 10.94 -22.32 -2.11
C ALA A 394 11.42 -23.77 -2.29
N GLN A 395 10.62 -24.75 -1.84
CA GLN A 395 10.94 -26.17 -1.96
C GLN A 395 10.70 -26.74 -3.37
N THR A 396 9.71 -26.21 -4.07
CA THR A 396 9.34 -26.74 -5.40
C THR A 396 10.31 -26.29 -6.49
N GLY A 397 10.99 -25.14 -6.35
CA GLY A 397 11.76 -24.53 -7.42
C GLY A 397 10.89 -24.03 -8.59
N PHE A 398 11.50 -23.38 -9.57
CA PHE A 398 10.81 -23.04 -10.83
C PHE A 398 10.87 -24.23 -11.77
N PRO A 399 9.71 -24.75 -12.23
CA PRO A 399 9.71 -25.91 -13.13
C PRO A 399 10.15 -25.49 -14.54
N GLU A 400 11.29 -26.03 -15.01
CA GLU A 400 11.86 -25.67 -16.31
C GLU A 400 10.98 -26.11 -17.49
N ASP A 401 10.25 -27.20 -17.34
CA ASP A 401 9.39 -27.80 -18.37
C ASP A 401 7.95 -27.31 -18.33
N TYR A 402 7.64 -26.28 -17.51
CA TYR A 402 6.29 -25.75 -17.48
C TYR A 402 5.95 -25.04 -18.80
N PRO A 403 4.85 -25.43 -19.48
CA PRO A 403 4.44 -24.80 -20.71
C PRO A 403 3.94 -23.39 -20.49
N LEU A 404 4.83 -22.41 -20.61
CA LEU A 404 4.48 -21.00 -20.50
C LEU A 404 3.66 -20.54 -21.70
N GLU A 405 2.76 -19.58 -21.48
CA GLU A 405 2.02 -18.90 -22.54
C GLU A 405 2.98 -18.40 -23.64
N GLY A 406 2.66 -18.64 -24.93
CA GLY A 406 3.57 -18.44 -26.07
C GLY A 406 4.18 -17.04 -26.21
N ARG A 407 3.56 -16.02 -25.57
CA ARG A 407 4.10 -14.65 -25.48
C ARG A 407 5.24 -14.52 -24.48
N ILE A 408 5.31 -15.39 -23.46
CA ILE A 408 6.31 -15.34 -22.38
C ILE A 408 7.53 -16.15 -22.80
N ARG A 409 8.44 -15.53 -23.55
CA ARG A 409 9.58 -16.18 -24.16
C ARG A 409 10.82 -15.32 -24.22
N LYS A 410 11.95 -15.93 -24.52
CA LYS A 410 13.20 -15.20 -24.84
C LYS A 410 13.00 -14.32 -26.07
N LYS A 411 13.50 -13.09 -26.01
CA LYS A 411 13.64 -12.29 -27.23
C LYS A 411 14.63 -12.98 -28.15
N GLN A 412 14.24 -13.20 -29.38
CA GLN A 412 15.18 -13.76 -30.41
C GLN A 412 16.32 -12.77 -30.59
N SER A 413 17.54 -13.30 -30.73
CA SER A 413 18.71 -12.52 -31.10
C SER A 413 18.48 -11.95 -32.49
N VAL A 414 18.92 -10.69 -32.72
CA VAL A 414 18.97 -10.14 -34.09
C VAL A 414 19.78 -11.05 -35.03
N THR A 415 20.75 -11.77 -34.47
CA THR A 415 21.57 -12.75 -35.20
C THR A 415 20.85 -14.06 -35.51
N ALA A 416 19.70 -14.36 -34.88
CA ALA A 416 18.94 -15.59 -35.14
C ALA A 416 18.33 -15.64 -36.55
N HIS A 417 18.27 -14.52 -37.24
CA HIS A 417 17.77 -14.41 -38.61
C HIS A 417 18.89 -14.42 -39.67
N LEU A 418 20.15 -14.52 -39.23
CA LEU A 418 21.26 -14.56 -40.15
C LEU A 418 21.43 -16.01 -40.70
N PRO A 419 21.73 -16.17 -41.97
CA PRO A 419 22.08 -17.49 -42.55
C PRO A 419 23.24 -18.12 -41.78
N LYS A 420 23.25 -19.45 -41.71
CA LYS A 420 24.37 -20.20 -41.11
C LYS A 420 25.71 -19.80 -41.77
N GLY A 421 26.69 -19.47 -40.92
CA GLY A 421 28.05 -19.11 -41.40
C GLY A 421 28.30 -17.61 -41.45
N ILE A 422 27.29 -16.77 -41.19
CA ILE A 422 27.52 -15.32 -41.10
C ILE A 422 27.83 -14.92 -39.66
N GLU A 423 29.05 -14.50 -39.39
CA GLU A 423 29.48 -13.96 -38.12
C GLU A 423 29.19 -12.45 -38.01
N VAL A 424 28.62 -12.03 -36.91
CA VAL A 424 28.41 -10.61 -36.63
C VAL A 424 29.66 -10.06 -35.97
N HIS A 425 30.42 -9.26 -36.68
CA HIS A 425 31.49 -8.47 -36.08
C HIS A 425 30.91 -7.40 -35.13
N ARG A 426 31.01 -7.65 -33.85
CA ARG A 426 30.70 -6.64 -32.83
C ARG A 426 31.75 -5.53 -32.88
N ARG A 427 31.42 -4.37 -33.44
CA ARG A 427 32.25 -3.16 -33.22
C ARG A 427 32.47 -2.97 -31.72
N ARG A 428 33.71 -3.13 -31.28
CA ARG A 428 34.09 -2.71 -29.91
C ARG A 428 33.68 -1.26 -29.76
N LYS A 429 32.75 -0.95 -28.87
CA LYS A 429 32.55 0.43 -28.44
C LYS A 429 33.81 0.85 -27.72
N THR A 430 34.63 1.65 -28.37
CA THR A 430 35.70 2.44 -27.73
C THR A 430 35.03 3.26 -26.64
N ALA A 431 35.41 3.03 -25.40
CA ALA A 431 35.02 3.86 -24.28
C ALA A 431 35.54 5.29 -24.54
N GLN A 432 34.60 6.23 -24.71
CA GLN A 432 34.86 7.65 -24.50
C GLN A 432 34.55 8.02 -23.05
#